data_d02d3ceeeea98ade9d895a9db55f28ef
#
_entry.id   d02d3ceeeea98ade9d895a9db55f28ef
#
_cell.length_a   1.000
_cell.length_b   1.000
_cell.length_c   1.000
_cell.angle_alpha   90.00
_cell.angle_beta   90.00
_cell.angle_gamma   90.00
#
_symmetry.space_group_name_H-M   'P 1'
#
loop_
_entity.id
_entity.type
_entity.pdbx_description
1 polymer ?
#
loop_
_entity_poly.entity_id
_entity_poly.type
_entity_poly.pdbx_seq_one_letter_code
_entity_poly.pdbx_strand_id
1 'polypeptide(L)'
;LYMIPALMGMLLTLICGFLPALNVVSEKEVGTIEQINVTPVPKFTFILAKLLPYWITGFIVLTLCFLLAWLLYGITPVGHFIVIYFLAILFVFVMSGFGLVISNYSATMQQSMFVMFFFMLILMMMSGLFTPVSSMPEWAQVITYFNPLKYFMEGMRMVYLKGSSLLELLSEIGVLFLFALGFNTWAVISYRKNQ
;
A
#
# COMPACT_ATOMS: atom_id res chain seq x y z
N LEU A 1 3.31 21.72 4.06
CA LEU A 1 3.24 20.79 5.19
C LEU A 1 2.24 19.66 4.94
N TYR A 2 1.02 19.96 4.50
CA TYR A 2 -0.08 19.00 4.28
C TYR A 2 0.21 17.98 3.17
N MET A 3 1.00 18.34 2.16
CA MET A 3 1.30 17.47 1.02
C MET A 3 2.42 16.45 1.27
N ILE A 4 3.29 16.66 2.27
CA ILE A 4 4.42 15.75 2.53
C ILE A 4 3.94 14.34 2.89
N PRO A 5 3.05 14.15 3.90
CA PRO A 5 2.49 12.83 4.20
C PRO A 5 1.75 12.22 3.01
N ALA A 6 1.12 13.05 2.19
CA ALA A 6 0.40 12.64 1.00
C ALA A 6 1.32 12.02 -0.06
N LEU A 7 2.42 12.70 -0.38
CA LEU A 7 3.43 12.18 -1.31
C LEU A 7 4.05 10.87 -0.82
N MET A 8 4.30 10.75 0.49
CA MET A 8 4.82 9.51 1.08
C MET A 8 3.84 8.35 0.89
N GLY A 9 2.55 8.55 1.13
CA GLY A 9 1.52 7.53 0.91
C GLY A 9 1.40 7.13 -0.56
N MET A 10 1.47 8.11 -1.47
CA MET A 10 1.48 7.86 -2.91
C MET A 10 2.68 7.01 -3.34
N LEU A 11 3.89 7.34 -2.88
CA LEU A 11 5.10 6.59 -3.22
C LEU A 11 5.07 5.16 -2.66
N LEU A 12 4.60 4.98 -1.42
CA LEU A 12 4.43 3.64 -0.85
C LEU A 12 3.41 2.82 -1.62
N THR A 13 2.31 3.43 -2.07
CA THR A 13 1.30 2.76 -2.91
C THR A 13 1.91 2.28 -4.23
N LEU A 14 2.72 3.11 -4.87
CA LEU A 14 3.42 2.76 -6.11
C LEU A 14 4.43 1.62 -5.89
N ILE A 15 5.30 1.76 -4.90
CA ILE A 15 6.42 0.82 -4.71
C ILE A 15 5.93 -0.51 -4.15
N CYS A 16 5.03 -0.50 -3.17
CA CYS A 16 4.63 -1.71 -2.45
C CYS A 16 3.34 -2.36 -2.99
N GLY A 17 2.57 -1.65 -3.82
CA GLY A 17 1.36 -2.16 -4.44
C GLY A 17 1.51 -2.40 -5.94
N PHE A 18 1.83 -1.34 -6.68
CA PHE A 18 1.85 -1.37 -8.13
C PHE A 18 3.01 -2.21 -8.71
N LEU A 19 4.25 -1.97 -8.25
CA LEU A 19 5.41 -2.69 -8.77
C LEU A 19 5.40 -4.21 -8.50
N PRO A 20 5.06 -4.69 -7.28
CA PRO A 20 4.95 -6.13 -7.03
C PRO A 20 3.86 -6.79 -7.88
N ALA A 21 2.72 -6.13 -8.09
CA ALA A 21 1.66 -6.65 -8.93
C ALA A 21 2.15 -6.89 -10.36
N LEU A 22 2.84 -5.93 -10.95
CA LEU A 22 3.41 -6.05 -12.29
C LEU A 22 4.48 -7.15 -12.37
N ASN A 23 5.35 -7.24 -11.37
CA ASN A 23 6.41 -8.25 -11.34
C ASN A 23 5.83 -9.67 -11.33
N VAL A 24 4.83 -9.93 -10.48
CA VAL A 24 4.19 -11.26 -10.41
C VAL A 24 3.50 -11.61 -11.72
N VAL A 25 2.82 -10.67 -12.37
CA VAL A 25 2.16 -10.92 -13.66
C VAL A 25 3.16 -11.11 -14.79
N SER A 26 4.26 -10.34 -14.82
CA SER A 26 5.33 -10.52 -15.79
C SER A 26 5.89 -11.95 -15.77
N GLU A 27 6.06 -12.53 -14.58
CA GLU A 27 6.52 -13.93 -14.46
C GLU A 27 5.47 -14.95 -14.90
N LYS A 28 4.18 -14.66 -14.74
CA LYS A 28 3.11 -15.48 -15.31
C LYS A 28 3.16 -15.44 -16.83
N GLU A 29 3.31 -14.27 -17.42
CA GLU A 29 3.31 -14.07 -18.85
C GLU A 29 4.51 -14.76 -19.53
N VAL A 30 5.67 -14.76 -18.89
CA VAL A 30 6.88 -15.45 -19.38
C VAL A 30 6.86 -16.97 -19.07
N GLY A 31 5.93 -17.45 -18.26
CA GLY A 31 5.81 -18.86 -17.88
C GLY A 31 6.78 -19.33 -16.77
N THR A 32 7.54 -18.42 -16.17
CA THR A 32 8.47 -18.75 -15.08
C THR A 32 7.75 -19.26 -13.82
N ILE A 33 6.51 -18.82 -13.59
CA ILE A 33 5.68 -19.31 -12.47
C ILE A 33 5.39 -20.80 -12.59
N GLU A 34 5.24 -21.34 -13.80
CA GLU A 34 5.00 -22.78 -14.01
C GLU A 34 6.19 -23.62 -13.54
N GLN A 35 7.41 -23.15 -13.80
CA GLN A 35 8.63 -23.80 -13.34
C GLN A 35 8.73 -23.79 -11.81
N ILE A 36 8.30 -22.70 -11.17
CA ILE A 36 8.29 -22.58 -9.70
C ILE A 36 7.20 -23.45 -9.08
N ASN A 37 6.06 -23.61 -9.74
CA ASN A 37 4.96 -24.44 -9.23
C ASN A 37 5.27 -25.93 -9.13
N VAL A 38 6.24 -26.43 -9.89
CA VAL A 38 6.75 -27.81 -9.79
C VAL A 38 7.80 -28.00 -8.70
N THR A 39 8.30 -26.93 -8.11
CA THR A 39 9.22 -27.00 -6.97
C THR A 39 8.46 -27.23 -5.66
N PRO A 40 9.07 -27.89 -4.64
CA PRO A 40 8.45 -28.14 -3.33
C PRO A 40 8.36 -26.91 -2.43
N VAL A 41 8.51 -25.70 -2.99
CA VAL A 41 8.45 -24.45 -2.22
C VAL A 41 7.00 -24.10 -1.86
N PRO A 42 6.67 -23.83 -0.59
CA PRO A 42 5.34 -23.42 -0.20
C PRO A 42 4.98 -22.05 -0.80
N LYS A 43 3.71 -21.89 -1.21
CA LYS A 43 3.19 -20.66 -1.84
C LYS A 43 3.50 -19.39 -1.06
N PHE A 44 3.37 -19.48 0.26
CA PHE A 44 3.61 -18.34 1.15
C PHE A 44 5.05 -17.84 1.08
N THR A 45 6.03 -18.75 1.11
CA THR A 45 7.46 -18.41 1.02
C THR A 45 7.77 -17.73 -0.32
N PHE A 46 7.18 -18.23 -1.41
CA PHE A 46 7.36 -17.62 -2.73
C PHE A 46 6.82 -16.19 -2.77
N ILE A 47 5.58 -15.98 -2.32
CA ILE A 47 4.96 -14.66 -2.26
C ILE A 47 5.78 -13.71 -1.40
N LEU A 48 6.21 -14.16 -0.23
CA LEU A 48 6.99 -13.34 0.71
C LEU A 48 8.36 -12.95 0.14
N ALA A 49 9.05 -13.88 -0.51
CA ALA A 49 10.31 -13.62 -1.19
C ALA A 49 10.19 -12.55 -2.29
N LYS A 50 9.04 -12.49 -2.96
CA LYS A 50 8.74 -11.49 -3.98
C LYS A 50 8.41 -10.11 -3.41
N LEU A 51 7.70 -10.05 -2.30
CA LEU A 51 7.28 -8.80 -1.68
C LEU A 51 8.40 -8.12 -0.88
N LEU A 52 9.28 -8.90 -0.26
CA LEU A 52 10.30 -8.42 0.66
C LEU A 52 11.23 -7.34 0.06
N PRO A 53 11.74 -7.45 -1.19
CA PRO A 53 12.56 -6.41 -1.81
C PRO A 53 11.80 -5.09 -1.96
N TYR A 54 10.51 -5.14 -2.30
CA TYR A 54 9.68 -3.94 -2.44
C TYR A 54 9.37 -3.30 -1.09
N TRP A 55 9.20 -4.08 -0.04
CA TRP A 55 9.04 -3.56 1.32
C TRP A 55 10.29 -2.81 1.77
N ILE A 56 11.46 -3.42 1.59
CA ILE A 56 12.75 -2.78 1.92
C ILE A 56 12.90 -1.47 1.14
N THR A 57 12.66 -1.50 -0.18
CA THR A 57 12.72 -0.31 -1.03
C THR A 57 11.72 0.75 -0.58
N GLY A 58 10.50 0.37 -0.23
CA GLY A 58 9.47 1.28 0.29
C GLY A 58 9.91 2.00 1.56
N PHE A 59 10.52 1.28 2.51
CA PHE A 59 11.05 1.90 3.74
C PHE A 59 12.27 2.79 3.49
N ILE A 60 13.15 2.42 2.57
CA ILE A 60 14.27 3.28 2.14
C ILE A 60 13.73 4.59 1.55
N VAL A 61 12.76 4.51 0.64
CA VAL A 61 12.16 5.69 0.02
C VAL A 61 11.42 6.55 1.05
N LEU A 62 10.69 5.95 1.98
CA LEU A 62 10.05 6.67 3.08
C LEU A 62 11.08 7.44 3.92
N THR A 63 12.20 6.80 4.27
CA THR A 63 13.29 7.43 5.02
C THR A 63 13.93 8.57 4.23
N LEU A 64 14.15 8.37 2.92
CA LEU A 64 14.66 9.43 2.03
C LEU A 64 13.69 10.61 1.93
N CYS A 65 12.38 10.38 1.90
CA CYS A 65 11.39 11.44 1.91
C CYS A 65 11.45 12.28 3.19
N PHE A 66 11.66 11.64 4.36
CA PHE A 66 11.86 12.37 5.62
C PHE A 66 13.15 13.18 5.59
N LEU A 67 14.23 12.60 5.09
CA LEU A 67 15.53 13.29 5.00
C LEU A 67 15.44 14.49 4.07
N LEU A 68 14.76 14.36 2.92
CA LEU A 68 14.55 15.47 1.99
C LEU A 68 13.65 16.55 2.59
N ALA A 69 12.58 16.17 3.30
CA ALA A 69 11.69 17.11 3.98
C ALA A 69 12.45 17.94 5.03
N TRP A 70 13.35 17.29 5.76
CA TRP A 70 14.21 17.98 6.72
C TRP A 70 15.26 18.87 6.05
N LEU A 71 15.95 18.35 5.04
CA LEU A 71 17.07 19.07 4.38
C LEU A 71 16.59 20.30 3.59
N LEU A 72 15.47 20.16 2.84
CA LEU A 72 15.00 21.22 1.93
C LEU A 72 14.07 22.22 2.63
N TYR A 73 13.27 21.76 3.58
CA TYR A 73 12.24 22.58 4.21
C TYR A 73 12.43 22.76 5.71
N GLY A 74 13.40 22.10 6.33
CA GLY A 74 13.61 22.14 7.78
C GLY A 74 12.44 21.53 8.57
N ILE A 75 11.61 20.70 7.92
CA ILE A 75 10.38 20.16 8.51
C ILE A 75 10.65 18.75 9.03
N THR A 76 10.41 18.58 10.34
CA THR A 76 10.43 17.27 11.00
C THR A 76 9.03 16.90 11.46
N PRO A 77 8.69 15.61 11.55
CA PRO A 77 7.43 15.19 12.16
C PRO A 77 7.39 15.60 13.63
N VAL A 78 6.25 16.08 14.08
CA VAL A 78 6.02 16.46 15.49
C VAL A 78 5.94 15.23 16.39
N GLY A 79 5.39 14.13 15.86
CA GLY A 79 5.25 12.87 16.57
C GLY A 79 6.46 11.94 16.43
N HIS A 80 6.38 10.80 17.10
CA HIS A 80 7.44 9.81 17.11
C HIS A 80 7.57 9.07 15.76
N PHE A 81 8.78 8.98 15.22
CA PHE A 81 9.09 8.22 14.02
C PHE A 81 8.62 6.76 14.08
N ILE A 82 8.69 6.13 15.27
CA ILE A 82 8.26 4.74 15.48
C ILE A 82 6.78 4.55 15.10
N VAL A 83 5.92 5.51 15.43
CA VAL A 83 4.48 5.47 15.10
C VAL A 83 4.27 5.55 13.58
N ILE A 84 5.03 6.40 12.91
CA ILE A 84 4.98 6.55 11.45
C ILE A 84 5.41 5.26 10.76
N TYR A 85 6.53 4.67 11.17
CA TYR A 85 7.00 3.41 10.60
C TYR A 85 6.03 2.25 10.88
N PHE A 86 5.39 2.22 12.05
CA PHE A 86 4.38 1.23 12.36
C PHE A 86 3.15 1.33 11.43
N LEU A 87 2.65 2.55 11.21
CA LEU A 87 1.59 2.80 10.23
C LEU A 87 2.02 2.41 8.82
N ALA A 88 3.26 2.74 8.45
CA ALA A 88 3.81 2.40 7.14
C ALA A 88 3.91 0.87 6.96
N ILE A 89 4.30 0.11 7.98
CA ILE A 89 4.32 -1.37 7.95
C ILE A 89 2.91 -1.90 7.62
N LEU A 90 1.90 -1.47 8.38
CA LEU A 90 0.52 -1.91 8.14
C LEU A 90 0.06 -1.56 6.72
N PHE A 91 0.33 -0.34 6.28
CA PHE A 91 -0.06 0.12 4.94
C PHE A 91 0.65 -0.66 3.83
N VAL A 92 1.93 -0.96 3.99
CA VAL A 92 2.70 -1.79 3.05
C VAL A 92 2.09 -3.19 2.93
N PHE A 93 1.66 -3.81 4.04
CA PHE A 93 0.95 -5.08 4.00
C PHE A 93 -0.38 -4.99 3.26
N VAL A 94 -1.15 -3.92 3.47
CA VAL A 94 -2.42 -3.67 2.76
C VAL A 94 -2.18 -3.58 1.26
N MET A 95 -1.25 -2.70 0.85
CA MET A 95 -1.00 -2.43 -0.57
C MET A 95 -0.38 -3.62 -1.30
N SER A 96 0.50 -4.37 -0.64
CA SER A 96 1.08 -5.60 -1.18
C SER A 96 0.01 -6.67 -1.39
N GLY A 97 -0.88 -6.87 -0.41
CA GLY A 97 -2.01 -7.79 -0.55
C GLY A 97 -2.95 -7.39 -1.69
N PHE A 98 -3.29 -6.10 -1.79
CA PHE A 98 -4.10 -5.56 -2.87
C PHE A 98 -3.46 -5.77 -4.24
N GLY A 99 -2.17 -5.47 -4.39
CA GLY A 99 -1.42 -5.70 -5.62
C GLY A 99 -1.40 -7.18 -6.03
N LEU A 100 -1.21 -8.09 -5.06
CA LEU A 100 -1.25 -9.53 -5.30
C LEU A 100 -2.64 -10.01 -5.75
N VAL A 101 -3.73 -9.50 -5.15
CA VAL A 101 -5.09 -9.82 -5.59
C VAL A 101 -5.25 -9.47 -7.07
N ILE A 102 -4.89 -8.25 -7.47
CA ILE A 102 -5.00 -7.84 -8.88
C ILE A 102 -4.13 -8.71 -9.78
N SER A 103 -2.90 -9.02 -9.37
CA SER A 103 -2.00 -9.87 -10.14
C SER A 103 -2.53 -11.28 -10.34
N ASN A 104 -3.27 -11.82 -9.38
CA ASN A 104 -3.87 -13.14 -9.47
C ASN A 104 -4.95 -13.23 -10.54
N TYR A 105 -5.73 -12.16 -10.74
CA TYR A 105 -6.79 -12.06 -11.73
C TYR A 105 -6.33 -11.53 -13.09
N SER A 106 -5.11 -11.02 -13.21
CA SER A 106 -4.56 -10.52 -14.47
C SER A 106 -3.81 -11.61 -15.21
N ALA A 107 -4.05 -11.72 -16.52
CA ALA A 107 -3.37 -12.67 -17.42
C ALA A 107 -2.10 -12.07 -18.02
N THR A 108 -2.11 -10.77 -18.33
CA THR A 108 -0.99 -10.07 -18.97
C THR A 108 -0.53 -8.89 -18.14
N MET A 109 0.74 -8.52 -18.29
CA MET A 109 1.34 -7.35 -17.63
C MET A 109 0.59 -6.06 -17.98
N GLN A 110 0.21 -5.90 -19.25
CA GLN A 110 -0.55 -4.75 -19.72
C GLN A 110 -1.91 -4.65 -19.04
N GLN A 111 -2.64 -5.75 -18.90
CA GLN A 111 -3.92 -5.80 -18.19
C GLN A 111 -3.75 -5.39 -16.72
N SER A 112 -2.77 -5.95 -16.03
CA SER A 112 -2.47 -5.63 -14.64
C SER A 112 -2.13 -4.15 -14.47
N MET A 113 -1.34 -3.59 -15.38
CA MET A 113 -0.96 -2.19 -15.36
C MET A 113 -2.18 -1.26 -15.45
N PHE A 114 -3.10 -1.51 -16.40
CA PHE A 114 -4.31 -0.69 -16.53
C PHE A 114 -5.23 -0.81 -15.32
N VAL A 115 -5.45 -2.01 -14.82
CA VAL A 115 -6.30 -2.25 -13.66
C VAL A 115 -5.72 -1.57 -12.42
N MET A 116 -4.42 -1.75 -12.16
CA MET A 116 -3.74 -1.13 -11.03
C MET A 116 -3.76 0.40 -11.14
N PHE A 117 -3.50 0.95 -12.33
CA PHE A 117 -3.52 2.39 -12.54
C PHE A 117 -4.92 2.98 -12.30
N PHE A 118 -5.97 2.31 -12.77
CA PHE A 118 -7.36 2.71 -12.54
C PHE A 118 -7.71 2.74 -11.04
N PHE A 119 -7.42 1.65 -10.33
CA PHE A 119 -7.66 1.62 -8.89
C PHE A 119 -6.81 2.63 -8.13
N MET A 120 -5.56 2.81 -8.52
CA MET A 120 -4.66 3.78 -7.88
C MET A 120 -5.18 5.21 -8.02
N LEU A 121 -5.71 5.59 -9.20
CA LEU A 121 -6.35 6.90 -9.40
C LEU A 121 -7.55 7.07 -8.48
N ILE A 122 -8.43 6.07 -8.39
CA ILE A 122 -9.59 6.12 -7.49
C ILE A 122 -9.16 6.25 -6.04
N LEU A 123 -8.22 5.40 -5.59
CA LEU A 123 -7.71 5.44 -4.22
C LEU A 123 -7.11 6.80 -3.88
N MET A 124 -6.32 7.41 -4.79
CA MET A 124 -5.73 8.73 -4.59
C MET A 124 -6.77 9.84 -4.56
N MET A 125 -7.70 9.87 -5.52
CA MET A 125 -8.74 10.89 -5.59
C MET A 125 -9.65 10.85 -4.35
N MET A 126 -9.96 9.65 -3.86
CA MET A 126 -10.85 9.42 -2.72
C MET A 126 -10.13 9.30 -1.37
N SER A 127 -8.83 9.51 -1.29
CA SER A 127 -8.05 9.44 -0.04
C SER A 127 -8.10 10.71 0.81
N GLY A 128 -8.69 11.78 0.30
CA GLY A 128 -8.58 13.09 0.94
C GLY A 128 -7.24 13.80 0.67
N LEU A 129 -6.49 13.34 -0.34
CA LEU A 129 -5.19 13.91 -0.72
C LEU A 129 -5.37 15.28 -1.39
N PHE A 130 -6.20 15.35 -2.42
CA PHE A 130 -6.45 16.56 -3.19
C PHE A 130 -7.61 17.38 -2.64
N THR A 131 -8.71 16.73 -2.28
CA THR A 131 -9.92 17.35 -1.74
C THR A 131 -10.26 16.74 -0.39
N PRO A 132 -10.54 17.56 0.65
CA PRO A 132 -10.97 17.04 1.94
C PRO A 132 -12.20 16.13 1.78
N VAL A 133 -12.23 15.00 2.49
CA VAL A 133 -13.36 14.05 2.43
C VAL A 133 -14.68 14.72 2.80
N SER A 134 -14.65 15.68 3.74
CA SER A 134 -15.83 16.45 4.18
C SER A 134 -16.48 17.31 3.09
N SER A 135 -15.74 17.65 2.02
CA SER A 135 -16.26 18.44 0.89
C SER A 135 -16.76 17.57 -0.27
N MET A 136 -16.67 16.24 -0.14
CA MET A 136 -17.18 15.32 -1.15
C MET A 136 -18.70 15.10 -0.99
N PRO A 137 -19.42 14.74 -2.07
CA PRO A 137 -20.82 14.32 -1.98
C PRO A 137 -20.96 13.10 -1.05
N GLU A 138 -22.13 12.92 -0.41
CA GLU A 138 -22.37 11.84 0.58
C GLU A 138 -22.05 10.44 0.02
N TRP A 139 -22.45 10.14 -1.21
CA TRP A 139 -22.15 8.86 -1.85
C TRP A 139 -20.64 8.60 -1.99
N ALA A 140 -19.85 9.65 -2.27
CA ALA A 140 -18.41 9.55 -2.39
C ALA A 140 -17.76 9.33 -1.00
N GLN A 141 -18.26 10.01 0.04
CA GLN A 141 -17.82 9.79 1.41
C GLN A 141 -18.01 8.34 1.85
N VAL A 142 -19.13 7.70 1.50
CA VAL A 142 -19.36 6.27 1.80
C VAL A 142 -18.30 5.39 1.13
N ILE A 143 -17.95 5.66 -0.13
CA ILE A 143 -16.91 4.89 -0.85
C ILE A 143 -15.53 5.09 -0.19
N THR A 144 -15.24 6.27 0.37
CA THR A 144 -13.96 6.50 1.05
C THR A 144 -13.73 5.59 2.26
N TYR A 145 -14.78 5.05 2.89
CA TYR A 145 -14.63 4.09 4.00
C TYR A 145 -13.97 2.78 3.56
N PHE A 146 -14.06 2.41 2.28
CA PHE A 146 -13.40 1.25 1.70
C PHE A 146 -12.01 1.55 1.14
N ASN A 147 -11.51 2.76 1.35
CA ASN A 147 -10.22 3.20 0.86
C ASN A 147 -9.14 3.13 1.96
N PRO A 148 -8.24 2.14 1.92
CA PRO A 148 -7.18 2.02 2.93
C PRO A 148 -6.19 3.20 2.91
N LEU A 149 -5.98 3.83 1.73
CA LEU A 149 -5.10 5.00 1.61
C LEU A 149 -5.62 6.19 2.43
N LYS A 150 -6.94 6.34 2.56
CA LYS A 150 -7.55 7.38 3.41
C LYS A 150 -7.06 7.27 4.85
N TYR A 151 -7.19 6.09 5.45
CA TYR A 151 -6.81 5.86 6.85
C TYR A 151 -5.30 6.03 7.09
N PHE A 152 -4.49 5.58 6.14
CA PHE A 152 -3.05 5.82 6.20
C PHE A 152 -2.73 7.32 6.14
N MET A 153 -3.40 8.07 5.26
CA MET A 153 -3.20 9.52 5.12
C MET A 153 -3.66 10.30 6.35
N GLU A 154 -4.80 9.93 6.94
CA GLU A 154 -5.31 10.51 8.18
C GLU A 154 -4.34 10.24 9.33
N GLY A 155 -3.92 8.98 9.52
CA GLY A 155 -2.94 8.60 10.53
C GLY A 155 -1.59 9.31 10.36
N MET A 156 -1.07 9.36 9.15
CA MET A 156 0.18 10.08 8.85
C MET A 156 0.08 11.58 9.17
N ARG A 157 -1.04 12.21 8.85
CA ARG A 157 -1.27 13.63 9.18
C ARG A 157 -1.39 13.86 10.68
N MET A 158 -2.08 12.97 11.39
CA MET A 158 -2.21 13.05 12.84
C MET A 158 -0.84 12.97 13.53
N VAL A 159 0.03 12.05 13.10
CA VAL A 159 1.37 11.93 13.68
C VAL A 159 2.29 13.06 13.20
N TYR A 160 2.32 13.33 11.90
CA TYR A 160 3.27 14.28 11.30
C TYR A 160 3.01 15.73 11.70
N LEU A 161 1.73 16.13 11.76
CA LEU A 161 1.33 17.52 12.00
C LEU A 161 0.91 17.79 13.44
N LYS A 162 0.24 16.82 14.11
CA LYS A 162 -0.31 17.00 15.46
C LYS A 162 0.51 16.30 16.55
N GLY A 163 1.41 15.37 16.19
CA GLY A 163 2.19 14.60 17.16
C GLY A 163 1.38 13.56 17.91
N SER A 164 0.27 13.08 17.34
CA SER A 164 -0.62 12.12 17.97
C SER A 164 0.09 10.82 18.37
N SER A 165 -0.33 10.28 19.52
CA SER A 165 0.17 9.01 20.06
C SER A 165 -0.50 7.79 19.40
N LEU A 166 0.08 6.59 19.61
CA LEU A 166 -0.51 5.33 19.11
C LEU A 166 -1.96 5.11 19.61
N LEU A 167 -2.28 5.55 20.81
CA LEU A 167 -3.62 5.39 21.37
C LEU A 167 -4.69 6.20 20.64
N GLU A 168 -4.31 7.37 20.11
CA GLU A 168 -5.22 8.23 19.35
C GLU A 168 -5.45 7.71 17.92
N LEU A 169 -4.60 6.80 17.46
CA LEU A 169 -4.64 6.22 16.10
C LEU A 169 -5.25 4.80 16.08
N LEU A 170 -5.82 4.34 17.18
CA LEU A 170 -6.35 2.97 17.27
C LEU A 170 -7.43 2.67 16.22
N SER A 171 -8.24 3.67 15.85
CA SER A 171 -9.24 3.51 14.79
C SER A 171 -8.61 3.28 13.42
N GLU A 172 -7.64 4.10 13.03
CA GLU A 172 -6.93 4.01 11.75
C GLU A 172 -6.10 2.74 11.68
N ILE A 173 -5.39 2.40 12.75
CA ILE A 173 -4.61 1.16 12.89
C ILE A 173 -5.52 -0.06 12.78
N GLY A 174 -6.67 -0.07 13.47
CA GLY A 174 -7.63 -1.17 13.44
C GLY A 174 -8.19 -1.42 12.06
N VAL A 175 -8.57 -0.35 11.35
CA VAL A 175 -9.08 -0.45 9.98
C VAL A 175 -7.99 -0.91 9.01
N LEU A 176 -6.79 -0.36 9.07
CA LEU A 176 -5.66 -0.81 8.24
C LEU A 176 -5.31 -2.28 8.50
N PHE A 177 -5.35 -2.72 9.74
CA PHE A 177 -5.11 -4.12 10.10
C PHE A 177 -6.17 -5.05 9.50
N LEU A 178 -7.46 -4.67 9.54
CA LEU A 178 -8.54 -5.42 8.89
C LEU A 178 -8.35 -5.49 7.38
N PHE A 179 -7.99 -4.40 6.72
CA PHE A 179 -7.67 -4.41 5.29
C PHE A 179 -6.45 -5.29 4.99
N ALA A 180 -5.41 -5.24 5.81
CA ALA A 180 -4.23 -6.08 5.65
C ALA A 180 -4.61 -7.56 5.72
N LEU A 181 -5.36 -7.98 6.74
CA LEU A 181 -5.86 -9.34 6.85
C LEU A 181 -6.74 -9.74 5.66
N GLY A 182 -7.70 -8.89 5.29
CA GLY A 182 -8.65 -9.14 4.21
C GLY A 182 -7.94 -9.35 2.86
N PHE A 183 -7.12 -8.41 2.43
CA PHE A 183 -6.44 -8.49 1.14
C PHE A 183 -5.39 -9.60 1.07
N ASN A 184 -4.60 -9.81 2.13
CA ASN A 184 -3.61 -10.87 2.13
C ASN A 184 -4.26 -12.26 2.17
N THR A 185 -5.32 -12.44 2.95
CA THR A 185 -6.10 -13.70 2.96
C THR A 185 -6.70 -13.96 1.58
N TRP A 186 -7.33 -12.95 0.98
CA TRP A 186 -7.85 -13.06 -0.38
C TRP A 186 -6.77 -13.37 -1.41
N ALA A 187 -5.61 -12.71 -1.32
CA ALA A 187 -4.48 -12.97 -2.20
C ALA A 187 -4.00 -14.43 -2.11
N VAL A 188 -3.88 -14.98 -0.90
CA VAL A 188 -3.46 -16.37 -0.68
C VAL A 188 -4.51 -17.37 -1.20
N ILE A 189 -5.80 -17.12 -0.95
CA ILE A 189 -6.88 -17.99 -1.40
C ILE A 189 -7.02 -17.95 -2.93
N SER A 190 -6.92 -16.77 -3.53
CA SER A 190 -7.06 -16.59 -4.98
C SER A 190 -5.85 -17.06 -5.77
N TYR A 191 -4.71 -17.25 -5.12
CA TYR A 191 -3.52 -17.79 -5.77
C TYR A 191 -3.71 -19.27 -6.09
N ARG A 192 -4.13 -19.56 -7.34
CA ARG A 192 -4.26 -20.94 -7.85
C ARG A 192 -2.90 -21.40 -8.39
N LYS A 193 -2.40 -22.51 -7.84
CA LYS A 193 -1.44 -23.34 -8.58
C LYS A 193 -2.21 -23.94 -9.74
N ASN A 194 -1.88 -23.60 -10.98
CA ASN A 194 -2.33 -24.39 -12.12
C ASN A 194 -1.69 -25.77 -11.95
N GLN A 195 -2.54 -26.78 -11.72
CA GLN A 195 -2.18 -28.18 -11.80
C GLN A 195 -2.09 -28.58 -13.25
#